data_4977b8f9a26b2e4d4b3d69816d2c43dd
#
_entry.id   4977b8f9a26b2e4d4b3d69816d2c43dd
#
_cell.length_a   1.000
_cell.length_b   1.000
_cell.length_c   1.000
_cell.angle_alpha   90.00
_cell.angle_beta   90.00
_cell.angle_gamma   90.00
#
_symmetry.space_group_name_H-M   'P 1'
#
loop_
_entity.id
_entity.type
_entity.pdbx_description
1 polymer ?
#
loop_
_entity_poly.entity_id
_entity_poly.type
_entity_poly.pdbx_seq_one_letter_code
_entity_poly.pdbx_strand_id
1 'polypeptide(L)'
;MPQLITIGETMAAFTPDSVGALRYVQNFGIRTAGAESNVAVGLAKLGLEAAWVSRLGTDEFGCFIRNQLRAEGVDCSRVIYDPDHRTGIMFKETGVGETKVFYYRENSAASHLCPEDVTPALLDGVKVTLL
;
A
#
# COMPACT_ATOMS: atom_id res chain seq x y z
N MET A 1 -19.15 2.02 -10.04
CA MET A 1 -19.21 1.29 -8.74
C MET A 1 -18.16 0.19 -8.74
N PRO A 2 -17.26 0.16 -7.76
CA PRO A 2 -16.31 -0.94 -7.69
C PRO A 2 -17.01 -2.25 -7.36
N GLN A 3 -16.53 -3.31 -7.99
CA GLN A 3 -17.01 -4.66 -7.73
C GLN A 3 -16.30 -5.28 -6.53
N LEU A 4 -15.07 -4.85 -6.29
CA LEU A 4 -14.22 -5.29 -5.20
C LEU A 4 -13.66 -4.10 -4.45
N ILE A 5 -13.66 -4.19 -3.14
CA ILE A 5 -12.93 -3.26 -2.27
C ILE A 5 -11.92 -4.06 -1.45
N THR A 6 -10.68 -3.58 -1.42
CA THR A 6 -9.67 -4.10 -0.51
C THR A 6 -9.32 -3.02 0.51
N ILE A 7 -9.11 -3.44 1.75
CA ILE A 7 -8.85 -2.55 2.88
C ILE A 7 -7.59 -3.03 3.59
N GLY A 8 -6.58 -2.20 3.62
CA GLY A 8 -5.32 -2.57 4.27
C GLY A 8 -4.20 -1.60 4.00
N GLU A 9 -3.10 -1.78 4.71
CA GLU A 9 -1.92 -0.94 4.58
C GLU A 9 -1.12 -1.29 3.33
N THR A 10 -0.66 -0.25 2.63
CA THR A 10 0.37 -0.36 1.60
C THR A 10 1.52 0.54 1.97
N MET A 11 2.72 0.00 1.91
CA MET A 11 3.96 0.70 2.25
C MET A 11 4.77 0.97 1.01
N ALA A 12 5.64 1.98 1.09
CA ALA A 12 6.72 2.14 0.13
C ALA A 12 7.83 1.18 0.52
N ALA A 13 8.21 0.29 -0.41
CA ALA A 13 9.21 -0.74 -0.18
C ALA A 13 10.50 -0.37 -0.91
N PHE A 14 11.59 -0.31 -0.16
CA PHE A 14 12.91 -0.02 -0.69
C PHE A 14 13.66 -1.33 -0.91
N THR A 15 13.96 -1.63 -2.17
CA THR A 15 14.63 -2.85 -2.58
C THR A 15 16.09 -2.55 -2.90
N PRO A 16 17.05 -3.23 -2.25
CA PRO A 16 18.47 -2.95 -2.49
C PRO A 16 18.89 -3.44 -3.87
N ASP A 17 19.92 -2.82 -4.40
CA ASP A 17 20.55 -3.22 -5.67
C ASP A 17 21.70 -4.21 -5.49
N SER A 18 22.00 -4.57 -4.24
CA SER A 18 23.11 -5.45 -3.90
C SER A 18 22.77 -6.37 -2.75
N VAL A 19 23.51 -7.46 -2.65
CA VAL A 19 23.39 -8.46 -1.59
C VAL A 19 24.24 -8.04 -0.39
N GLY A 20 23.71 -8.25 0.81
CA GLY A 20 24.43 -8.01 2.06
C GLY A 20 23.72 -7.03 2.98
N ALA A 21 24.40 -6.72 4.09
CA ALA A 21 23.82 -5.87 5.13
C ALA A 21 23.46 -4.49 4.62
N LEU A 22 22.28 -3.99 5.02
CA LEU A 22 21.78 -2.69 4.58
C LEU A 22 22.76 -1.53 4.83
N ARG A 23 23.57 -1.64 5.89
CA ARG A 23 24.57 -0.62 6.21
C ARG A 23 25.57 -0.36 5.08
N TYR A 24 25.71 -1.31 4.16
CA TYR A 24 26.61 -1.21 3.01
C TYR A 24 25.90 -0.93 1.69
N VAL A 25 24.58 -0.87 1.70
CA VAL A 25 23.79 -0.62 0.50
C VAL A 25 23.61 0.89 0.32
N GLN A 26 23.94 1.38 -0.86
CA GLN A 26 23.86 2.81 -1.17
C GLN A 26 22.73 3.16 -2.14
N ASN A 27 22.19 2.17 -2.84
CA ASN A 27 21.17 2.41 -3.85
C ASN A 27 20.00 1.45 -3.66
N PHE A 28 18.79 2.01 -3.77
CA PHE A 28 17.55 1.27 -3.62
C PHE A 28 16.58 1.64 -4.74
N GLY A 29 15.86 0.66 -5.26
CA GLY A 29 14.65 0.91 -6.01
C GLY A 29 13.46 1.04 -5.06
N ILE A 30 12.40 1.70 -5.48
CA ILE A 30 11.19 1.87 -4.68
C ILE A 30 10.02 1.18 -5.37
N ARG A 31 9.20 0.46 -4.59
CA ARG A 31 7.99 -0.23 -5.05
C ARG A 31 6.91 -0.09 -4.00
N THR A 32 5.69 -0.48 -4.35
CA THR A 32 4.61 -0.62 -3.37
C THR A 32 4.62 -2.01 -2.78
N ALA A 33 4.27 -2.13 -1.50
CA ALA A 33 4.14 -3.41 -0.82
C ALA A 33 2.89 -3.41 0.05
N GLY A 34 1.94 -4.28 -0.29
CA GLY A 34 0.71 -4.46 0.45
C GLY A 34 -0.09 -5.61 -0.16
N ALA A 35 -0.49 -6.57 0.68
CA ALA A 35 -1.21 -7.75 0.21
C ALA A 35 -2.56 -7.37 -0.43
N GLU A 36 -3.30 -6.50 0.24
CA GLU A 36 -4.63 -6.09 -0.21
C GLU A 36 -4.56 -5.26 -1.49
N SER A 37 -3.61 -4.34 -1.58
CA SER A 37 -3.43 -3.56 -2.81
C SER A 37 -2.95 -4.41 -3.97
N ASN A 38 -2.13 -5.45 -3.70
CA ASN A 38 -1.71 -6.39 -4.74
C ASN A 38 -2.90 -7.13 -5.34
N VAL A 39 -3.87 -7.53 -4.52
CA VAL A 39 -5.09 -8.16 -5.01
C VAL A 39 -5.89 -7.19 -5.87
N ALA A 40 -6.03 -5.95 -5.44
CA ALA A 40 -6.74 -4.92 -6.20
C ALA A 40 -6.08 -4.69 -7.57
N VAL A 41 -4.75 -4.59 -7.61
CA VAL A 41 -3.99 -4.44 -8.85
C VAL A 41 -4.22 -5.64 -9.78
N GLY A 42 -4.12 -6.85 -9.23
CA GLY A 42 -4.31 -8.07 -10.02
C GLY A 42 -5.69 -8.12 -10.67
N LEU A 43 -6.74 -7.78 -9.91
CA LEU A 43 -8.10 -7.80 -10.42
C LEU A 43 -8.37 -6.65 -11.40
N ALA A 44 -7.78 -5.47 -11.17
CA ALA A 44 -7.88 -4.37 -12.12
C ALA A 44 -7.27 -4.75 -13.48
N LYS A 45 -6.15 -5.48 -13.47
CA LYS A 45 -5.53 -6.00 -14.69
C LYS A 45 -6.40 -7.02 -15.42
N LEU A 46 -7.28 -7.68 -14.71
CA LEU A 46 -8.25 -8.62 -15.30
C LEU A 46 -9.53 -7.92 -15.78
N GLY A 47 -9.58 -6.61 -15.72
CA GLY A 47 -10.72 -5.83 -16.22
C GLY A 47 -11.83 -5.60 -15.20
N LEU A 48 -11.61 -5.94 -13.93
CA LEU A 48 -12.58 -5.70 -12.87
C LEU A 48 -12.39 -4.32 -12.25
N GLU A 49 -13.47 -3.73 -11.77
CA GLU A 49 -13.43 -2.47 -11.05
C GLU A 49 -13.05 -2.73 -9.59
N ALA A 50 -11.81 -2.40 -9.23
CA ALA A 50 -11.28 -2.59 -7.90
C ALA A 50 -10.93 -1.25 -7.26
N ALA A 51 -11.30 -1.08 -5.99
CA ALA A 51 -10.95 0.07 -5.18
C ALA A 51 -10.14 -0.37 -3.96
N TRP A 52 -9.23 0.49 -3.55
CA TRP A 52 -8.42 0.29 -2.37
C TRP A 52 -8.78 1.38 -1.35
N VAL A 53 -9.04 0.93 -0.12
CA VAL A 53 -9.38 1.80 1.01
C VAL A 53 -8.25 1.70 2.02
N SER A 54 -7.70 2.82 2.40
CA SER A 54 -6.63 2.90 3.38
C SER A 54 -6.42 4.33 3.85
N ARG A 55 -5.40 4.52 4.66
CA ARG A 55 -4.89 5.86 5.00
C ARG A 55 -3.46 5.97 4.55
N LEU A 56 -3.12 7.12 3.98
CA LEU A 56 -1.75 7.49 3.63
C LEU A 56 -1.41 8.80 4.31
N GLY A 57 -0.13 9.01 4.60
CA GLY A 57 0.36 10.33 5.01
C GLY A 57 0.30 11.30 3.84
N THR A 58 0.39 12.60 4.16
CA THR A 58 0.48 13.67 3.15
C THR A 58 1.91 13.88 2.66
N ASP A 59 2.74 12.83 2.79
CA ASP A 59 4.15 12.82 2.42
C ASP A 59 4.37 12.32 0.99
N GLU A 60 5.62 12.35 0.55
CA GLU A 60 5.98 11.92 -0.80
C GLU A 60 5.74 10.42 -1.03
N PHE A 61 5.87 9.60 0.02
CA PHE A 61 5.62 8.17 -0.11
C PHE A 61 4.14 7.87 -0.28
N GLY A 62 3.27 8.64 0.38
CA GLY A 62 1.83 8.55 0.16
C GLY A 62 1.47 8.90 -1.28
N CYS A 63 2.05 9.95 -1.81
CA CYS A 63 1.88 10.34 -3.22
C CYS A 63 2.37 9.25 -4.17
N PHE A 64 3.53 8.67 -3.87
CA PHE A 64 4.10 7.59 -4.67
C PHE A 64 3.17 6.39 -4.74
N ILE A 65 2.68 5.93 -3.59
CA ILE A 65 1.79 4.76 -3.51
C ILE A 65 0.51 5.02 -4.29
N ARG A 66 -0.13 6.15 -4.06
CA ARG A 66 -1.35 6.52 -4.80
C ARG A 66 -1.11 6.50 -6.31
N ASN A 67 -0.02 7.13 -6.76
CA ASN A 67 0.27 7.24 -8.19
C ASN A 67 0.52 5.86 -8.81
N GLN A 68 1.23 4.98 -8.11
CA GLN A 68 1.50 3.63 -8.60
C GLN A 68 0.21 2.80 -8.72
N LEU A 69 -0.64 2.85 -7.71
CA LEU A 69 -1.88 2.09 -7.73
C LEU A 69 -2.85 2.63 -8.77
N ARG A 70 -2.94 3.95 -8.93
CA ARG A 70 -3.77 4.55 -9.97
C ARG A 70 -3.27 4.19 -11.37
N ALA A 71 -1.96 4.16 -11.57
CA ALA A 71 -1.37 3.76 -12.85
C ALA A 71 -1.73 2.32 -13.22
N GLU A 72 -1.96 1.46 -12.23
CA GLU A 72 -2.38 0.07 -12.43
C GLU A 72 -3.90 -0.08 -12.52
N GLY A 73 -4.66 1.01 -12.51
CA GLY A 73 -6.10 0.98 -12.68
C GLY A 73 -6.92 0.82 -11.42
N VAL A 74 -6.30 0.93 -10.24
CA VAL A 74 -7.00 0.83 -8.96
C VAL A 74 -7.63 2.18 -8.60
N ASP A 75 -8.88 2.15 -8.17
CA ASP A 75 -9.58 3.34 -7.67
C ASP A 75 -9.09 3.67 -6.26
N CYS A 76 -8.40 4.80 -6.13
CA CYS A 76 -7.88 5.31 -4.86
C CYS A 76 -8.69 6.50 -4.32
N SER A 77 -9.89 6.75 -4.86
CA SER A 77 -10.70 7.90 -4.47
C SER A 77 -11.20 7.83 -3.03
N ARG A 78 -11.15 6.65 -2.43
CA ARG A 78 -11.60 6.40 -1.05
C ARG A 78 -10.45 6.37 -0.04
N VAL A 79 -9.24 6.70 -0.47
CA VAL A 79 -8.08 6.78 0.42
C VAL A 79 -8.14 8.07 1.23
N ILE A 80 -7.90 7.96 2.52
CA ILE A 80 -7.88 9.11 3.44
C ILE A 80 -6.43 9.54 3.61
N TYR A 81 -6.19 10.85 3.49
CA TYR A 81 -4.87 11.45 3.70
C TYR A 81 -4.79 12.05 5.08
N ASP A 82 -3.86 11.55 5.87
CA ASP A 82 -3.69 11.90 7.28
C ASP A 82 -2.47 12.83 7.43
N PRO A 83 -2.68 14.11 7.79
CA PRO A 83 -1.55 15.04 7.93
C PRO A 83 -0.73 14.81 9.20
N ASP A 84 -1.25 14.05 10.15
CA ASP A 84 -0.63 13.86 11.46
C ASP A 84 0.22 12.60 11.56
N HIS A 85 0.07 11.68 10.60
CA HIS A 85 0.77 10.40 10.61
C HIS A 85 1.44 10.13 9.28
N ARG A 86 2.58 9.45 9.32
CA ARG A 86 3.38 9.16 8.13
C ARG A 86 2.92 7.90 7.42
N THR A 87 3.19 7.84 6.14
CA THR A 87 3.07 6.61 5.36
C THR A 87 4.10 5.60 5.84
N GLY A 88 3.69 4.34 6.02
CA GLY A 88 4.61 3.28 6.39
C GLY A 88 5.59 2.97 5.27
N ILE A 89 6.83 2.68 5.64
CA ILE A 89 7.88 2.27 4.70
C ILE A 89 8.54 1.00 5.19
N MET A 90 9.21 0.30 4.30
CA MET A 90 9.98 -0.86 4.65
C MET A 90 11.22 -0.96 3.76
N PHE A 91 12.24 -1.62 4.29
CA PHE A 91 13.47 -1.93 3.55
C PHE A 91 13.64 -3.43 3.47
N LYS A 92 13.99 -3.91 2.28
CA LYS A 92 14.37 -5.31 2.10
C LYS A 92 15.89 -5.41 2.13
N GLU A 93 16.38 -6.46 2.77
CA GLU A 93 17.80 -6.81 2.77
C GLU A 93 17.93 -8.16 2.10
N THR A 94 18.69 -8.22 1.01
CA THR A 94 18.91 -9.47 0.27
C THR A 94 20.12 -10.17 0.84
N GLY A 95 19.89 -11.32 1.47
CA GLY A 95 20.95 -12.19 1.97
C GLY A 95 21.15 -13.39 1.05
N VAL A 96 22.18 -14.18 1.34
CA VAL A 96 22.41 -15.44 0.65
C VAL A 96 21.39 -16.46 1.15
N GLY A 97 20.43 -16.83 0.29
CA GLY A 97 19.41 -17.80 0.61
C GLY A 97 18.24 -17.27 1.43
N GLU A 98 18.24 -15.99 1.84
CA GLU A 98 17.12 -15.41 2.58
C GLU A 98 16.98 -13.92 2.32
N THR A 99 15.77 -13.39 2.53
CA THR A 99 15.48 -11.96 2.47
C THR A 99 14.94 -11.53 3.83
N LYS A 100 15.53 -10.48 4.39
CA LYS A 100 15.02 -9.85 5.61
C LYS A 100 14.24 -8.61 5.25
N VAL A 101 13.26 -8.26 6.10
CA VAL A 101 12.46 -7.05 5.92
C VAL A 101 12.52 -6.24 7.21
N PHE A 102 12.83 -4.96 7.08
CA PHE A 102 12.85 -4.01 8.18
C PHE A 102 11.69 -3.04 8.00
N TYR A 103 10.74 -3.08 8.93
CA TYR A 103 9.55 -2.25 8.87
C TYR A 103 9.73 -0.95 9.63
N TYR A 104 9.33 0.15 9.01
CA TYR A 104 9.23 1.47 9.62
C TYR A 104 7.78 1.92 9.46
N ARG A 105 6.88 1.25 10.16
CA ARG A 105 5.43 1.43 10.04
C ARG A 105 4.75 1.69 11.37
N GLU A 106 5.51 1.83 12.43
CA GLU A 106 4.97 2.15 13.74
C GLU A 106 4.26 3.49 13.68
N ASN A 107 3.02 3.52 14.18
CA ASN A 107 2.19 4.72 14.18
C ASN A 107 1.98 5.32 12.77
N SER A 108 1.98 4.49 11.73
CA SER A 108 1.72 4.94 10.36
C SER A 108 0.29 5.41 10.19
N ALA A 109 0.03 6.16 9.13
CA ALA A 109 -1.33 6.61 8.80
C ALA A 109 -2.30 5.42 8.71
N ALA A 110 -1.92 4.34 8.06
CA ALA A 110 -2.76 3.16 7.91
C ALA A 110 -3.03 2.45 9.24
N SER A 111 -2.14 2.57 10.24
CA SER A 111 -2.37 2.02 11.57
C SER A 111 -3.53 2.70 12.30
N HIS A 112 -3.97 3.85 11.82
CA HIS A 112 -5.10 4.60 12.37
C HIS A 112 -6.40 4.38 11.59
N LEU A 113 -6.43 3.44 10.67
CA LEU A 113 -7.68 3.01 10.05
C LEU A 113 -8.66 2.58 11.13
N CYS A 114 -9.87 3.07 11.03
CA CYS A 114 -10.91 2.82 12.03
C CYS A 114 -12.23 2.48 11.33
N PRO A 115 -13.20 1.88 12.05
CA PRO A 115 -14.47 1.50 11.45
C PRO A 115 -15.21 2.65 10.78
N GLU A 116 -15.03 3.86 11.26
CA GLU A 116 -15.64 5.07 10.69
C GLU A 116 -15.14 5.39 9.29
N ASP A 117 -13.96 4.87 8.92
CA ASP A 117 -13.40 5.05 7.58
C ASP A 117 -14.10 4.16 6.54
N VAL A 118 -14.84 3.15 6.98
CA VAL A 118 -15.56 2.22 6.12
C VAL A 118 -17.05 2.39 6.37
N THR A 119 -17.65 3.30 5.62
CA THR A 119 -19.08 3.61 5.77
C THR A 119 -19.95 2.61 4.99
N PRO A 120 -21.22 2.41 5.38
CA PRO A 120 -22.14 1.58 4.59
C PRO A 120 -22.26 2.05 3.15
N ALA A 121 -22.24 3.36 2.90
CA ALA A 121 -22.31 3.92 1.56
C ALA A 121 -21.12 3.48 0.69
N LEU A 122 -19.96 3.32 1.29
CA LEU A 122 -18.75 2.88 0.59
C LEU A 122 -18.87 1.44 0.11
N LEU A 123 -19.63 0.62 0.81
CA LEU A 123 -19.83 -0.80 0.50
C LEU A 123 -21.05 -1.05 -0.39
N ASP A 124 -21.85 -0.02 -0.68
CA ASP A 124 -23.06 -0.17 -1.48
C ASP A 124 -22.71 -0.63 -2.91
N GLY A 125 -23.32 -1.72 -3.34
CA GLY A 125 -23.09 -2.30 -4.65
C GLY A 125 -21.79 -3.10 -4.79
N VAL A 126 -20.99 -3.19 -3.73
CA VAL A 126 -19.74 -3.96 -3.74
C VAL A 126 -20.07 -5.45 -3.58
N LYS A 127 -19.46 -6.29 -4.42
CA LYS A 127 -19.69 -7.74 -4.39
C LYS A 127 -18.74 -8.46 -3.44
N VAL A 128 -17.51 -7.97 -3.32
CA VAL A 128 -16.46 -8.61 -2.49
C VAL A 128 -15.68 -7.55 -1.74
N THR A 129 -15.46 -7.79 -0.47
CA THR A 129 -14.57 -6.96 0.35
C THR A 129 -13.49 -7.86 0.94
N LEU A 130 -12.24 -7.46 0.76
CA LEU A 130 -11.07 -8.15 1.30
C LEU A 130 -10.43 -7.29 2.38
N LEU A 131 -10.16 -7.92 3.53
CA LEU A 131 -9.47 -7.29 4.66
C LEU A 131 -8.13 -7.94 4.90
#